data_af5528499483292bc293b683d2c9b160
#
_entry.id   af5528499483292bc293b683d2c9b160
#
_cell.length_a   1.000
_cell.length_b   1.000
_cell.length_c   1.000
_cell.angle_alpha   90.00
_cell.angle_beta   90.00
_cell.angle_gamma   90.00
#
_symmetry.space_group_name_H-M   'P 1'
#
loop_
_entity.id
_entity.type
_entity.pdbx_description
1 polymer ?
#
loop_
_entity_poly.entity_id
_entity_poly.type
_entity_poly.pdbx_seq_one_letter_code
_entity_poly.pdbx_strand_id
1 'polypeptide(L)'
;MWTINSDMFISAYRQNYMIYLFNKEGGEMDKKIIVLVIVVIAIIGIGVYGYSVYSASSQKGTVVIYAASSLAGQLNATAAQFEKEHPNVKVQIKYGGSSDLINQIKSLNQSVDIMASADYGLIDKNLIPNDTSFNLQNGRNQMVIAYTDKSKNSTKINDTNWYQIFSQSNVTFGLADPNSAPAGYRGLMMIELANTYYNNSTIFNTLIAQNSAVTAVQNGTNTIINSPTNFNPTSKIAIRPAVGDLMPVLESGAVDYVLVYKSDAQQQQSSGVKYITLPAELSLNNTTYEPTYSKISINQFSGTNQTKNVVLTPIVYGITIMNNAPDKTLATEFLQLLLSPQGVQISKNNFIVPISPAIATPNSTNIPSSLQQYVVKS
;
A
#
# COMPACT_ATOMS: atom_id res chain seq x y z
N MET A 1 -19.59 -4.49 -29.76
CA MET A 1 -20.46 -3.33 -29.61
C MET A 1 -19.53 -2.13 -29.45
N TRP A 2 -19.59 -1.13 -30.34
CA TRP A 2 -18.58 -0.09 -30.47
C TRP A 2 -18.70 0.89 -29.30
N THR A 3 -17.72 0.91 -28.41
CA THR A 3 -17.57 1.99 -27.41
C THR A 3 -16.99 3.21 -28.10
N ILE A 4 -17.84 4.20 -28.37
CA ILE A 4 -17.44 5.51 -28.89
C ILE A 4 -16.67 6.20 -27.76
N ASN A 5 -15.38 6.39 -27.97
CA ASN A 5 -14.50 7.09 -27.04
C ASN A 5 -14.87 8.59 -27.06
N SER A 6 -15.68 9.01 -26.06
CA SER A 6 -16.21 10.37 -25.94
C SER A 6 -15.12 11.44 -25.87
N ASP A 7 -13.94 11.10 -25.30
CA ASP A 7 -12.82 12.02 -25.16
C ASP A 7 -12.14 12.33 -26.51
N MET A 8 -12.11 11.36 -27.41
CA MET A 8 -11.53 11.54 -28.74
C MET A 8 -12.43 12.46 -29.62
N PHE A 9 -13.76 12.34 -29.46
CA PHE A 9 -14.71 13.19 -30.17
C PHE A 9 -14.70 14.63 -29.63
N ILE A 10 -14.62 14.80 -28.32
CA ILE A 10 -14.54 16.11 -27.66
C ILE A 10 -13.21 16.81 -28.00
N SER A 11 -12.10 16.06 -28.02
CA SER A 11 -10.78 16.58 -28.39
C SER A 11 -10.71 17.00 -29.87
N ALA A 12 -11.19 16.13 -30.78
CA ALA A 12 -11.22 16.42 -32.22
C ALA A 12 -12.17 17.57 -32.57
N TYR A 13 -13.31 17.66 -31.89
CA TYR A 13 -14.26 18.76 -32.05
C TYR A 13 -13.70 20.08 -31.50
N ARG A 14 -13.02 20.07 -30.35
CA ARG A 14 -12.30 21.23 -29.81
C ARG A 14 -11.22 21.73 -30.78
N GLN A 15 -10.40 20.82 -31.30
CA GLN A 15 -9.31 21.20 -32.19
C GLN A 15 -9.81 21.79 -33.52
N ASN A 16 -10.78 21.15 -34.15
CA ASN A 16 -11.32 21.63 -35.45
C ASN A 16 -12.19 22.88 -35.30
N TYR A 17 -12.94 23.04 -34.22
CA TYR A 17 -13.76 24.21 -33.98
C TYR A 17 -12.94 25.43 -33.55
N MET A 18 -11.89 25.23 -32.76
CA MET A 18 -10.92 26.29 -32.43
C MET A 18 -10.16 26.77 -33.69
N ILE A 19 -9.79 25.85 -34.58
CA ILE A 19 -9.15 26.20 -35.87
C ILE A 19 -10.11 26.98 -36.77
N TYR A 20 -11.39 26.62 -36.82
CA TYR A 20 -12.43 27.37 -37.58
C TYR A 20 -12.65 28.77 -37.02
N LEU A 21 -12.62 28.95 -35.70
CA LEU A 21 -12.74 30.24 -35.01
C LEU A 21 -11.51 31.14 -35.21
N PHE A 22 -10.31 30.56 -35.31
CA PHE A 22 -9.06 31.31 -35.53
C PHE A 22 -8.85 31.77 -36.97
N ASN A 23 -9.46 31.10 -37.95
CA ASN A 23 -9.26 31.39 -39.38
C ASN A 23 -10.24 32.42 -39.97
N LYS A 24 -11.13 32.98 -39.17
CA LYS A 24 -12.04 34.03 -39.60
C LYS A 24 -11.44 35.39 -39.30
N GLU A 25 -10.81 35.99 -40.34
CA GLU A 25 -10.22 37.33 -40.27
C GLU A 25 -11.17 38.34 -39.58
N GLY A 26 -10.72 38.93 -38.47
CA GLY A 26 -11.07 40.27 -37.98
C GLY A 26 -12.52 40.62 -37.68
N GLY A 27 -13.46 39.67 -37.65
CA GLY A 27 -14.85 39.94 -37.33
C GLY A 27 -15.24 39.58 -35.91
N GLU A 28 -15.83 40.51 -35.16
CA GLU A 28 -16.47 40.20 -33.88
C GLU A 28 -17.46 39.05 -34.05
N MET A 29 -17.23 37.94 -33.31
CA MET A 29 -18.12 36.78 -33.31
C MET A 29 -19.48 37.20 -32.76
N ASP A 30 -20.59 36.99 -33.50
CA ASP A 30 -21.94 37.34 -33.07
C ASP A 30 -22.19 36.70 -31.66
N LYS A 31 -22.51 37.52 -30.67
CA LYS A 31 -22.82 37.12 -29.30
C LYS A 31 -23.82 35.97 -29.24
N LYS A 32 -24.73 35.87 -30.24
CA LYS A 32 -25.71 34.78 -30.37
C LYS A 32 -25.04 33.44 -30.66
N ILE A 33 -23.96 33.42 -31.44
CA ILE A 33 -23.20 32.18 -31.75
C ILE A 33 -22.43 31.72 -30.52
N ILE A 34 -21.81 32.63 -29.76
CA ILE A 34 -21.13 32.31 -28.51
C ILE A 34 -22.11 31.68 -27.50
N VAL A 35 -23.28 32.27 -27.31
CA VAL A 35 -24.31 31.75 -26.42
C VAL A 35 -24.78 30.36 -26.88
N LEU A 36 -25.00 30.17 -28.18
CA LEU A 36 -25.41 28.86 -28.71
C LEU A 36 -24.37 27.76 -28.41
N VAL A 37 -23.08 28.06 -28.63
CA VAL A 37 -21.97 27.11 -28.33
C VAL A 37 -21.90 26.74 -26.83
N ILE A 38 -22.04 27.74 -25.95
CA ILE A 38 -22.06 27.51 -24.51
C ILE A 38 -23.27 26.64 -24.12
N VAL A 39 -24.43 26.89 -24.70
CA VAL A 39 -25.64 26.08 -24.41
C VAL A 39 -25.47 24.64 -24.90
N VAL A 40 -24.91 24.43 -26.09
CA VAL A 40 -24.63 23.08 -26.62
C VAL A 40 -23.63 22.34 -25.77
N ILE A 41 -22.54 23.00 -25.34
CA ILE A 41 -21.56 22.40 -24.43
C ILE A 41 -22.20 22.04 -23.07
N ALA A 42 -23.08 22.90 -22.54
CA ALA A 42 -23.78 22.63 -21.30
C ALA A 42 -24.75 21.44 -21.42
N ILE A 43 -25.51 21.34 -22.53
CA ILE A 43 -26.41 20.22 -22.82
C ILE A 43 -25.64 18.90 -22.95
N ILE A 44 -24.50 18.91 -23.69
CA ILE A 44 -23.62 17.72 -23.80
C ILE A 44 -23.07 17.36 -22.43
N GLY A 45 -22.59 18.32 -21.65
CA GLY A 45 -22.10 18.11 -20.29
C GLY A 45 -23.15 17.48 -19.35
N ILE A 46 -24.37 17.99 -19.39
CA ILE A 46 -25.51 17.44 -18.62
C ILE A 46 -25.87 16.04 -19.11
N GLY A 47 -25.88 15.81 -20.41
CA GLY A 47 -26.20 14.50 -21.02
C GLY A 47 -25.16 13.45 -20.65
N VAL A 48 -23.86 13.77 -20.72
CA VAL A 48 -22.76 12.88 -20.35
C VAL A 48 -22.77 12.61 -18.84
N TYR A 49 -22.95 13.64 -18.03
CA TYR A 49 -23.06 13.49 -16.58
C TYR A 49 -24.27 12.66 -16.18
N GLY A 50 -25.45 12.97 -16.72
CA GLY A 50 -26.68 12.22 -16.47
C GLY A 50 -26.58 10.75 -16.90
N TYR A 51 -25.95 10.47 -18.04
CA TYR A 51 -25.71 9.09 -18.50
C TYR A 51 -24.71 8.35 -17.59
N SER A 52 -23.63 8.99 -17.15
CA SER A 52 -22.65 8.37 -16.25
C SER A 52 -23.25 8.05 -14.88
N VAL A 53 -24.04 8.95 -14.31
CA VAL A 53 -24.76 8.72 -13.04
C VAL A 53 -25.80 7.62 -13.18
N TYR A 54 -26.57 7.60 -14.27
CA TYR A 54 -27.55 6.54 -14.54
C TYR A 54 -26.88 5.18 -14.72
N SER A 55 -25.78 5.12 -15.49
CA SER A 55 -25.04 3.89 -15.72
C SER A 55 -24.44 3.34 -14.41
N ALA A 56 -23.81 4.19 -13.59
CA ALA A 56 -23.28 3.80 -12.30
C ALA A 56 -24.38 3.31 -11.32
N SER A 57 -25.53 3.98 -11.29
CA SER A 57 -26.66 3.58 -10.42
C SER A 57 -27.35 2.29 -10.85
N SER A 58 -27.17 1.84 -12.09
CA SER A 58 -27.73 0.59 -12.59
C SER A 58 -26.86 -0.64 -12.34
N GLN A 59 -25.56 -0.44 -12.06
CA GLN A 59 -24.64 -1.53 -11.76
C GLN A 59 -24.98 -2.17 -10.41
N LYS A 60 -24.88 -3.50 -10.34
CA LYS A 60 -25.05 -4.30 -9.12
C LYS A 60 -23.92 -5.30 -9.04
N GLY A 61 -23.36 -5.46 -7.86
CA GLY A 61 -22.29 -6.44 -7.67
C GLY A 61 -21.59 -6.28 -6.33
N THR A 62 -20.54 -7.05 -6.17
CA THR A 62 -19.67 -7.00 -5.00
C THR A 62 -18.23 -6.99 -5.47
N VAL A 63 -17.45 -6.03 -5.02
CA VAL A 63 -15.99 -6.01 -5.22
C VAL A 63 -15.33 -6.62 -3.98
N VAL A 64 -14.65 -7.74 -4.16
CA VAL A 64 -13.94 -8.44 -3.09
C VAL A 64 -12.46 -8.07 -3.14
N ILE A 65 -11.96 -7.46 -2.08
CA ILE A 65 -10.58 -6.97 -1.99
C ILE A 65 -9.85 -7.72 -0.88
N TYR A 66 -8.68 -8.30 -1.18
CA TYR A 66 -7.73 -8.76 -0.17
C TYR A 66 -6.62 -7.73 -0.03
N ALA A 67 -6.40 -7.20 1.17
CA ALA A 67 -5.53 -6.06 1.37
C ALA A 67 -4.65 -6.16 2.61
N ALA A 68 -3.44 -5.65 2.51
CA ALA A 68 -2.60 -5.43 3.68
C ALA A 68 -3.32 -4.55 4.72
N SER A 69 -3.26 -4.91 5.99
CA SER A 69 -3.96 -4.19 7.06
C SER A 69 -3.54 -2.72 7.19
N SER A 70 -2.32 -2.37 6.81
CA SER A 70 -1.83 -0.99 6.77
C SER A 70 -2.51 -0.10 5.71
N LEU A 71 -3.28 -0.69 4.79
CA LEU A 71 -4.08 0.03 3.78
C LEU A 71 -5.52 0.26 4.24
N ALA A 72 -5.90 -0.17 5.45
CA ALA A 72 -7.29 -0.17 5.91
C ALA A 72 -7.93 1.22 5.84
N GLY A 73 -7.28 2.27 6.34
CA GLY A 73 -7.81 3.64 6.28
C GLY A 73 -8.08 4.10 4.85
N GLN A 74 -7.09 3.94 3.97
CA GLN A 74 -7.21 4.33 2.56
C GLN A 74 -8.33 3.58 1.84
N LEU A 75 -8.34 2.24 1.96
CA LEU A 75 -9.27 1.41 1.20
C LEU A 75 -10.70 1.51 1.74
N ASN A 76 -10.89 1.64 3.06
CA ASN A 76 -12.23 1.88 3.63
C ASN A 76 -12.80 3.22 3.17
N ALA A 77 -11.98 4.29 3.15
CA ALA A 77 -12.42 5.60 2.67
C ALA A 77 -12.72 5.58 1.16
N THR A 78 -11.89 4.87 0.36
CA THR A 78 -12.15 4.69 -1.07
C THR A 78 -13.42 3.86 -1.30
N ALA A 79 -13.63 2.79 -0.53
CA ALA A 79 -14.83 1.95 -0.62
C ALA A 79 -16.10 2.74 -0.29
N ALA A 80 -16.08 3.54 0.76
CA ALA A 80 -17.21 4.39 1.12
C ALA A 80 -17.55 5.41 0.00
N GLN A 81 -16.54 5.98 -0.64
CA GLN A 81 -16.74 6.88 -1.78
C GLN A 81 -17.26 6.12 -3.01
N PHE A 82 -16.71 4.93 -3.30
CA PHE A 82 -17.14 4.08 -4.40
C PHE A 82 -18.60 3.63 -4.25
N GLU A 83 -18.99 3.14 -3.07
CA GLU A 83 -20.38 2.75 -2.77
C GLU A 83 -21.38 3.92 -2.86
N LYS A 84 -20.93 5.14 -2.53
CA LYS A 84 -21.72 6.36 -2.73
C LYS A 84 -21.97 6.65 -4.20
N GLU A 85 -20.97 6.42 -5.07
CA GLU A 85 -21.07 6.61 -6.53
C GLU A 85 -21.83 5.46 -7.21
N HIS A 86 -21.78 4.24 -6.60
CA HIS A 86 -22.42 3.01 -7.08
C HIS A 86 -23.38 2.43 -6.00
N PRO A 87 -24.59 2.98 -5.81
CA PRO A 87 -25.44 2.67 -4.66
C PRO A 87 -25.88 1.20 -4.52
N ASN A 88 -25.82 0.42 -5.62
CA ASN A 88 -26.18 -1.00 -5.65
C ASN A 88 -24.97 -1.94 -5.63
N VAL A 89 -23.77 -1.40 -5.42
CA VAL A 89 -22.51 -2.15 -5.33
C VAL A 89 -22.07 -2.20 -3.87
N LYS A 90 -21.48 -3.34 -3.47
CA LYS A 90 -20.84 -3.52 -2.17
C LYS A 90 -19.34 -3.75 -2.34
N VAL A 91 -18.54 -3.20 -1.43
CA VAL A 91 -17.11 -3.46 -1.36
C VAL A 91 -16.82 -4.25 -0.08
N GLN A 92 -16.31 -5.45 -0.23
CA GLN A 92 -15.92 -6.33 0.88
C GLN A 92 -14.41 -6.43 0.94
N ILE A 93 -13.82 -6.00 2.05
CA ILE A 93 -12.38 -5.98 2.20
C ILE A 93 -11.96 -6.93 3.30
N LYS A 94 -11.07 -7.87 2.98
CA LYS A 94 -10.40 -8.72 3.95
C LYS A 94 -8.99 -8.18 4.20
N TYR A 95 -8.71 -7.85 5.44
CA TYR A 95 -7.41 -7.36 5.87
C TYR A 95 -6.55 -8.47 6.48
N GLY A 96 -5.24 -8.39 6.26
CA GLY A 96 -4.27 -9.35 6.81
C GLY A 96 -2.83 -9.03 6.44
N GLY A 97 -1.93 -9.96 6.72
CA GLY A 97 -0.57 -9.93 6.20
C GLY A 97 -0.54 -10.26 4.71
N SER A 98 0.18 -9.49 3.90
CA SER A 98 0.15 -9.65 2.44
C SER A 98 0.59 -11.03 1.98
N SER A 99 1.63 -11.61 2.61
CA SER A 99 2.11 -12.95 2.26
C SER A 99 1.07 -14.02 2.54
N ASP A 100 0.37 -13.90 3.68
CA ASP A 100 -0.68 -14.81 4.07
C ASP A 100 -1.90 -14.72 3.14
N LEU A 101 -2.35 -13.51 2.81
CA LEU A 101 -3.46 -13.28 1.89
C LEU A 101 -3.16 -13.83 0.48
N ILE A 102 -1.95 -13.65 -0.03
CA ILE A 102 -1.51 -14.24 -1.31
C ILE A 102 -1.51 -15.77 -1.23
N ASN A 103 -1.02 -16.35 -0.14
CA ASN A 103 -1.08 -17.80 0.05
C ASN A 103 -2.53 -18.32 0.08
N GLN A 104 -3.46 -17.59 0.72
CA GLN A 104 -4.89 -17.94 0.73
C GLN A 104 -5.50 -17.90 -0.68
N ILE A 105 -5.19 -16.86 -1.48
CA ILE A 105 -5.64 -16.78 -2.88
C ILE A 105 -5.19 -18.03 -3.65
N LYS A 106 -3.90 -18.37 -3.56
CA LYS A 106 -3.31 -19.46 -4.34
C LYS A 106 -3.71 -20.85 -3.85
N SER A 107 -3.72 -21.08 -2.54
CA SER A 107 -3.91 -22.42 -1.97
C SER A 107 -5.38 -22.77 -1.79
N LEU A 108 -6.24 -21.79 -1.53
CA LEU A 108 -7.67 -21.99 -1.26
C LEU A 108 -8.55 -21.61 -2.45
N ASN A 109 -7.95 -21.21 -3.57
CA ASN A 109 -8.64 -20.76 -4.79
C ASN A 109 -9.77 -19.75 -4.47
N GLN A 110 -9.43 -18.76 -3.61
CA GLN A 110 -10.40 -17.75 -3.20
C GLN A 110 -10.77 -16.85 -4.37
N SER A 111 -12.05 -16.57 -4.50
CA SER A 111 -12.57 -15.62 -5.49
C SER A 111 -12.33 -14.20 -4.99
N VAL A 112 -11.40 -13.50 -5.60
CA VAL A 112 -10.95 -12.14 -5.21
C VAL A 112 -10.86 -11.29 -6.47
N ASP A 113 -11.33 -10.05 -6.39
CA ASP A 113 -11.24 -9.10 -7.50
C ASP A 113 -9.92 -8.34 -7.48
N ILE A 114 -9.52 -7.85 -6.32
CA ILE A 114 -8.35 -6.98 -6.16
C ILE A 114 -7.45 -7.52 -5.04
N MET A 115 -6.15 -7.61 -5.32
CA MET A 115 -5.11 -7.80 -4.30
C MET A 115 -4.31 -6.51 -4.12
N ALA A 116 -4.25 -6.00 -2.86
CA ALA A 116 -3.46 -4.84 -2.46
C ALA A 116 -2.40 -5.23 -1.42
N SER A 117 -1.13 -5.18 -1.78
CA SER A 117 0.00 -5.66 -0.98
C SER A 117 0.80 -4.51 -0.37
N ALA A 118 1.29 -4.68 0.86
CA ALA A 118 2.26 -3.77 1.48
C ALA A 118 3.68 -3.90 0.90
N ASP A 119 3.88 -4.87 0.01
CA ASP A 119 5.10 -5.04 -0.77
C ASP A 119 4.71 -5.42 -2.20
N TYR A 120 5.00 -4.52 -3.17
CA TYR A 120 4.68 -4.77 -4.57
C TYR A 120 5.40 -6.00 -5.12
N GLY A 121 6.64 -6.28 -4.66
CA GLY A 121 7.42 -7.42 -5.09
C GLY A 121 6.77 -8.78 -4.79
N LEU A 122 5.88 -8.85 -3.79
CA LEU A 122 5.13 -10.07 -3.52
C LEU A 122 4.11 -10.38 -4.63
N ILE A 123 3.47 -9.36 -5.21
CA ILE A 123 2.57 -9.53 -6.36
C ILE A 123 3.37 -10.02 -7.57
N ASP A 124 4.47 -9.35 -7.90
CA ASP A 124 5.31 -9.72 -9.05
C ASP A 124 5.84 -11.15 -8.94
N LYS A 125 6.32 -11.53 -7.75
CA LYS A 125 6.95 -12.83 -7.53
C LYS A 125 5.96 -14.00 -7.45
N ASN A 126 4.76 -13.75 -6.92
CA ASN A 126 3.85 -14.84 -6.57
C ASN A 126 2.61 -14.93 -7.46
N LEU A 127 2.16 -13.82 -8.07
CA LEU A 127 0.90 -13.76 -8.81
C LEU A 127 1.11 -13.53 -10.32
N ILE A 128 2.13 -12.78 -10.75
CA ILE A 128 2.43 -12.58 -12.16
C ILE A 128 3.22 -13.79 -12.69
N PRO A 129 2.92 -14.30 -13.91
CA PRO A 129 1.83 -13.89 -14.82
C PRO A 129 0.53 -14.68 -14.64
N ASN A 130 0.50 -15.70 -13.78
CA ASN A 130 -0.53 -16.71 -13.76
C ASN A 130 -1.87 -16.20 -13.18
N ASP A 131 -1.80 -15.48 -12.07
CA ASP A 131 -2.97 -15.05 -11.30
C ASP A 131 -3.37 -13.60 -11.60
N THR A 132 -2.43 -12.80 -12.10
CA THR A 132 -2.65 -11.43 -12.59
C THR A 132 -1.69 -11.09 -13.72
N SER A 133 -2.05 -10.09 -14.54
CA SER A 133 -1.24 -9.63 -15.67
C SER A 133 -0.49 -8.32 -15.41
N PHE A 134 -0.76 -7.62 -14.32
CA PHE A 134 -0.10 -6.36 -14.00
C PHE A 134 0.02 -6.13 -12.49
N ASN A 135 0.89 -5.21 -12.12
CA ASN A 135 1.04 -4.73 -10.75
C ASN A 135 1.39 -3.23 -10.78
N LEU A 136 0.63 -2.44 -10.04
CA LEU A 136 0.79 -0.98 -9.98
C LEU A 136 1.34 -0.58 -8.62
N GLN A 137 2.49 0.06 -8.61
CA GLN A 137 3.02 0.74 -7.42
C GLN A 137 2.21 2.02 -7.22
N ASN A 138 1.42 2.08 -6.16
CA ASN A 138 0.44 3.17 -5.95
C ASN A 138 0.65 3.99 -4.69
N GLY A 139 1.59 3.60 -3.83
CA GLY A 139 1.84 4.32 -2.59
C GLY A 139 3.13 3.92 -1.89
N ARG A 140 3.57 4.77 -0.95
CA ARG A 140 4.75 4.55 -0.10
C ARG A 140 4.40 4.74 1.36
N ASN A 141 5.22 4.14 2.21
CA ASN A 141 5.14 4.31 3.66
C ASN A 141 6.55 4.33 4.29
N GLN A 142 6.61 4.37 5.61
CA GLN A 142 7.87 4.27 6.35
C GLN A 142 7.66 3.51 7.67
N MET A 143 8.72 2.88 8.17
CA MET A 143 8.74 2.29 9.51
C MET A 143 8.83 3.39 10.57
N VAL A 144 8.08 3.21 11.64
CA VAL A 144 8.13 4.02 12.86
C VAL A 144 8.05 3.11 14.09
N ILE A 145 8.42 3.66 15.24
CA ILE A 145 8.17 3.03 16.54
C ILE A 145 6.99 3.75 17.18
N ALA A 146 5.86 3.07 17.33
CA ALA A 146 4.69 3.62 18.00
C ALA A 146 4.68 3.27 19.49
N TYR A 147 4.13 4.17 20.31
CA TYR A 147 4.04 4.08 21.76
C TYR A 147 2.89 4.91 22.31
N THR A 148 2.57 4.78 23.59
CA THR A 148 1.60 5.60 24.31
C THR A 148 2.26 6.27 25.52
N ASP A 149 1.55 7.15 26.22
CA ASP A 149 2.03 7.74 27.47
C ASP A 149 2.21 6.68 28.60
N LYS A 150 1.56 5.51 28.47
CA LYS A 150 1.72 4.39 29.39
C LYS A 150 2.99 3.57 29.13
N SER A 151 3.62 3.71 27.99
CA SER A 151 4.82 2.98 27.60
C SER A 151 5.99 3.36 28.51
N LYS A 152 6.75 2.38 28.97
CA LYS A 152 7.92 2.63 29.84
C LYS A 152 8.94 3.47 29.10
N ASN A 153 9.45 4.50 29.77
CA ASN A 153 10.37 5.49 29.19
C ASN A 153 9.79 6.31 28.02
N SER A 154 8.47 6.44 27.90
CA SER A 154 7.80 7.20 26.83
C SER A 154 8.27 8.66 26.68
N THR A 155 8.74 9.28 27.78
CA THR A 155 9.26 10.66 27.78
C THR A 155 10.75 10.76 27.43
N LYS A 156 11.46 9.62 27.34
CA LYS A 156 12.92 9.59 27.11
C LYS A 156 13.29 8.99 25.77
N ILE A 157 12.41 8.18 25.17
CA ILE A 157 12.69 7.47 23.93
C ILE A 157 12.75 8.44 22.74
N ASN A 158 13.73 8.24 21.87
CA ASN A 158 13.92 8.99 20.64
C ASN A 158 14.63 8.14 19.57
N ASP A 159 14.87 8.71 18.42
CA ASP A 159 15.49 8.05 17.26
C ASP A 159 16.95 7.61 17.46
N THR A 160 17.62 8.10 18.49
CA THR A 160 19.04 7.77 18.77
C THR A 160 19.20 6.73 19.90
N ASN A 161 18.18 6.50 20.72
CA ASN A 161 18.30 5.65 21.92
C ASN A 161 17.24 4.53 22.00
N TRP A 162 16.34 4.39 21.05
CA TRP A 162 15.24 3.41 21.11
C TRP A 162 15.72 1.98 21.34
N TYR A 163 16.82 1.57 20.72
CA TYR A 163 17.38 0.24 20.87
C TYR A 163 17.93 -0.01 22.27
N GLN A 164 18.45 1.01 22.94
CA GLN A 164 18.90 0.93 24.34
C GLN A 164 17.70 0.81 25.28
N ILE A 165 16.60 1.50 25.02
CA ILE A 165 15.36 1.39 25.78
C ILE A 165 14.74 0.01 25.58
N PHE A 166 14.68 -0.48 24.35
CA PHE A 166 14.18 -1.83 24.04
C PHE A 166 15.01 -2.93 24.69
N SER A 167 16.31 -2.74 24.91
CA SER A 167 17.18 -3.72 25.56
C SER A 167 16.92 -3.88 27.06
N GLN A 168 16.26 -2.91 27.72
CA GLN A 168 15.94 -3.00 29.14
C GLN A 168 15.01 -4.19 29.42
N SER A 169 15.31 -4.97 30.49
CA SER A 169 14.61 -6.22 30.80
C SER A 169 13.09 -6.07 31.03
N ASN A 170 12.66 -4.92 31.51
CA ASN A 170 11.26 -4.62 31.82
C ASN A 170 10.49 -3.96 30.65
N VAL A 171 11.13 -3.70 29.52
CA VAL A 171 10.51 -3.10 28.31
C VAL A 171 10.13 -4.19 27.34
N THR A 172 8.91 -4.13 26.82
CA THR A 172 8.34 -5.08 25.86
C THR A 172 8.00 -4.40 24.53
N PHE A 173 8.07 -5.14 23.44
CA PHE A 173 7.69 -4.59 22.13
C PHE A 173 7.01 -5.61 21.23
N GLY A 174 6.26 -5.12 20.24
CA GLY A 174 5.51 -5.93 19.30
C GLY A 174 6.01 -5.81 17.87
N LEU A 175 5.91 -6.93 17.15
CA LEU A 175 6.20 -7.08 15.71
C LEU A 175 5.05 -7.81 15.03
N ALA A 176 4.79 -7.51 13.78
CA ALA A 176 4.01 -8.41 12.94
C ALA A 176 4.82 -9.69 12.65
N ASP A 177 4.14 -10.79 12.36
CA ASP A 177 4.81 -12.04 12.00
C ASP A 177 5.59 -11.86 10.67
N PRO A 178 6.90 -12.05 10.67
CA PRO A 178 7.72 -11.88 9.49
C PRO A 178 7.43 -12.90 8.37
N ASN A 179 6.80 -14.03 8.70
CA ASN A 179 6.40 -15.03 7.72
C ASN A 179 5.06 -14.69 7.04
N SER A 180 4.23 -13.86 7.68
CA SER A 180 2.87 -13.52 7.21
C SER A 180 2.76 -12.11 6.63
N ALA A 181 3.51 -11.15 7.15
CA ALA A 181 3.32 -9.74 6.85
C ALA A 181 4.63 -9.00 6.50
N PRO A 182 4.62 -8.13 5.45
CA PRO A 182 5.77 -7.29 5.10
C PRO A 182 6.26 -6.39 6.24
N ALA A 183 5.37 -5.86 7.07
CA ALA A 183 5.76 -5.08 8.25
C ALA A 183 6.61 -5.88 9.23
N GLY A 184 6.36 -7.18 9.34
CA GLY A 184 7.12 -8.07 10.23
C GLY A 184 8.55 -8.27 9.76
N TYR A 185 8.74 -8.71 8.51
CA TYR A 185 10.11 -8.92 8.01
C TYR A 185 10.86 -7.58 7.87
N ARG A 186 10.21 -6.49 7.51
CA ARG A 186 10.81 -5.16 7.47
C ARG A 186 11.22 -4.68 8.87
N GLY A 187 10.41 -4.97 9.90
CA GLY A 187 10.76 -4.68 11.28
C GLY A 187 12.04 -5.39 11.73
N LEU A 188 12.17 -6.70 11.43
CA LEU A 188 13.40 -7.44 11.72
C LEU A 188 14.60 -6.92 10.94
N MET A 189 14.43 -6.67 9.64
CA MET A 189 15.52 -6.18 8.78
C MET A 189 15.94 -4.75 9.17
N MET A 190 15.00 -3.90 9.62
CA MET A 190 15.30 -2.56 10.14
C MET A 190 16.11 -2.64 11.45
N ILE A 191 15.80 -3.59 12.34
CA ILE A 191 16.59 -3.82 13.56
C ILE A 191 18.01 -4.29 13.20
N GLU A 192 18.16 -5.15 12.19
CA GLU A 192 19.49 -5.57 11.69
C GLU A 192 20.24 -4.40 11.05
N LEU A 193 19.56 -3.57 10.26
CA LEU A 193 20.14 -2.38 9.65
C LEU A 193 20.65 -1.39 10.71
N ALA A 194 20.01 -1.34 11.88
CA ALA A 194 20.41 -0.52 13.01
C ALA A 194 21.80 -0.91 13.56
N ASN A 195 22.23 -2.17 13.42
CA ASN A 195 23.60 -2.59 13.77
C ASN A 195 24.63 -1.74 13.04
N THR A 196 24.46 -1.58 11.73
CA THR A 196 25.36 -0.79 10.88
C THR A 196 25.19 0.71 11.14
N TYR A 197 23.95 1.19 11.21
CA TYR A 197 23.64 2.60 11.35
C TYR A 197 24.21 3.19 12.66
N TYR A 198 24.01 2.50 13.81
CA TYR A 198 24.51 2.97 15.11
C TYR A 198 25.92 2.45 15.42
N ASN A 199 26.58 1.77 14.48
CA ASN A 199 27.88 1.14 14.69
C ASN A 199 27.92 0.25 15.95
N ASN A 200 26.85 -0.55 16.14
CA ASN A 200 26.69 -1.43 17.27
C ASN A 200 26.17 -2.81 16.81
N SER A 201 27.06 -3.73 16.61
CA SER A 201 26.80 -5.09 16.07
C SER A 201 25.95 -5.99 17.01
N THR A 202 25.60 -5.51 18.19
CA THR A 202 24.85 -6.31 19.17
C THR A 202 23.35 -6.06 19.18
N ILE A 203 22.83 -5.03 18.49
CA ILE A 203 21.42 -4.61 18.56
C ILE A 203 20.48 -5.76 18.17
N PHE A 204 20.67 -6.37 17.01
CA PHE A 204 19.82 -7.46 16.54
C PHE A 204 19.91 -8.67 17.48
N ASN A 205 21.12 -9.05 17.88
CA ASN A 205 21.31 -10.16 18.79
C ASN A 205 20.60 -9.93 20.12
N THR A 206 20.77 -8.76 20.73
CA THR A 206 20.17 -8.41 22.02
C THR A 206 18.65 -8.33 21.98
N LEU A 207 18.11 -7.73 20.91
CA LEU A 207 16.66 -7.51 20.81
C LEU A 207 15.92 -8.71 20.28
N ILE A 208 16.48 -9.43 19.30
CA ILE A 208 15.78 -10.47 18.54
C ILE A 208 16.33 -11.87 18.84
N ALA A 209 17.61 -12.15 18.57
CA ALA A 209 18.12 -13.51 18.62
C ALA A 209 18.11 -14.10 20.06
N GLN A 210 18.38 -13.30 21.07
CA GLN A 210 18.28 -13.72 22.47
C GLN A 210 16.83 -13.88 22.97
N ASN A 211 15.84 -13.36 22.22
CA ASN A 211 14.44 -13.33 22.63
C ASN A 211 13.51 -14.10 21.68
N SER A 212 14.06 -14.84 20.72
CA SER A 212 13.28 -15.64 19.76
C SER A 212 14.15 -16.73 19.11
N ALA A 213 13.52 -17.54 18.26
CA ALA A 213 14.24 -18.51 17.44
C ALA A 213 14.81 -17.91 16.13
N VAL A 214 14.65 -16.60 15.92
CA VAL A 214 15.17 -15.91 14.73
C VAL A 214 16.67 -15.66 14.88
N THR A 215 17.42 -15.90 13.80
CA THR A 215 18.87 -15.70 13.78
C THR A 215 19.26 -14.79 12.62
N ALA A 216 20.43 -14.16 12.72
CA ALA A 216 21.05 -13.44 11.64
C ALA A 216 22.46 -14.00 11.39
N VAL A 217 22.80 -14.21 10.12
CA VAL A 217 24.09 -14.79 9.70
C VAL A 217 24.74 -13.87 8.68
N GLN A 218 26.00 -13.51 8.90
CA GLN A 218 26.80 -12.76 7.95
C GLN A 218 27.21 -13.65 6.77
N ASN A 219 27.05 -13.13 5.56
CA ASN A 219 27.47 -13.76 4.33
C ASN A 219 28.24 -12.74 3.47
N GLY A 220 29.53 -12.62 3.69
CA GLY A 220 30.36 -11.57 3.12
C GLY A 220 29.93 -10.19 3.63
N THR A 221 29.52 -9.30 2.73
CA THR A 221 29.00 -7.97 3.05
C THR A 221 27.49 -7.96 3.32
N ASN A 222 26.82 -9.10 3.16
CA ASN A 222 25.38 -9.23 3.30
C ASN A 222 25.03 -9.93 4.62
N THR A 223 23.84 -9.65 5.11
CA THR A 223 23.25 -10.35 6.27
C THR A 223 22.01 -11.12 5.84
N ILE A 224 21.90 -12.36 6.26
CA ILE A 224 20.72 -13.21 6.04
C ILE A 224 20.05 -13.46 7.39
N ILE A 225 18.83 -12.99 7.56
CA ILE A 225 18.01 -13.29 8.72
C ILE A 225 17.25 -14.59 8.43
N ASN A 226 17.24 -15.52 9.37
CA ASN A 226 16.48 -16.76 9.28
C ASN A 226 15.29 -16.70 10.23
N SER A 227 14.08 -16.68 9.68
CA SER A 227 12.81 -16.69 10.42
C SER A 227 12.17 -18.08 10.28
N PRO A 228 12.24 -18.94 11.31
CA PRO A 228 11.61 -20.26 11.29
C PRO A 228 10.08 -20.12 11.36
N THR A 229 9.36 -21.21 11.09
CA THR A 229 7.90 -21.25 11.19
C THR A 229 7.43 -20.91 12.60
N ASN A 230 8.12 -21.41 13.61
CA ASN A 230 7.86 -21.05 15.00
C ASN A 230 8.84 -19.97 15.44
N PHE A 231 8.35 -18.76 15.61
CA PHE A 231 9.14 -17.62 16.09
C PHE A 231 9.66 -17.82 17.52
N ASN A 232 8.91 -18.57 18.35
CA ASN A 232 9.23 -18.89 19.75
C ASN A 232 9.69 -17.65 20.57
N PRO A 233 8.88 -16.60 20.71
CA PRO A 233 9.29 -15.39 21.40
C PRO A 233 9.29 -15.59 22.92
N THR A 234 10.22 -14.90 23.60
CA THR A 234 10.13 -14.70 25.06
C THR A 234 9.02 -13.69 25.36
N SER A 235 8.73 -13.45 26.65
CA SER A 235 7.76 -12.42 27.07
C SER A 235 8.13 -11.00 26.65
N LYS A 236 9.34 -10.79 26.14
CA LYS A 236 9.83 -9.49 25.66
C LYS A 236 9.22 -9.08 24.33
N ILE A 237 8.87 -10.04 23.46
CA ILE A 237 8.39 -9.79 22.11
C ILE A 237 6.98 -10.33 21.94
N ALA A 238 6.04 -9.49 21.56
CA ALA A 238 4.72 -9.90 21.12
C ALA A 238 4.67 -10.01 19.60
N ILE A 239 4.23 -11.14 19.07
CA ILE A 239 4.02 -11.36 17.65
C ILE A 239 2.53 -11.36 17.33
N ARG A 240 2.14 -10.69 16.22
CA ARG A 240 0.76 -10.67 15.70
C ARG A 240 0.77 -10.97 14.20
N PRO A 241 -0.28 -11.62 13.66
CA PRO A 241 -0.33 -12.01 12.26
C PRO A 241 -0.18 -10.83 11.28
N ALA A 242 -0.74 -9.67 11.60
CA ALA A 242 -0.69 -8.48 10.78
C ALA A 242 -0.35 -7.23 11.59
N VAL A 243 0.12 -6.17 10.89
CA VAL A 243 0.54 -4.92 11.54
C VAL A 243 -0.63 -4.21 12.26
N GLY A 244 -1.84 -4.27 11.68
CA GLY A 244 -3.04 -3.68 12.30
C GLY A 244 -3.40 -4.32 13.63
N ASP A 245 -3.04 -5.59 13.86
CA ASP A 245 -3.32 -6.30 15.11
C ASP A 245 -2.41 -5.84 16.26
N LEU A 246 -1.37 -5.07 15.98
CA LEU A 246 -0.44 -4.55 17.00
C LEU A 246 -1.02 -3.33 17.73
N MET A 247 -1.88 -2.54 17.07
CA MET A 247 -2.39 -1.30 17.65
C MET A 247 -3.24 -1.55 18.92
N PRO A 248 -4.21 -2.49 18.94
CA PRO A 248 -4.95 -2.81 20.15
C PRO A 248 -4.05 -3.33 21.30
N VAL A 249 -2.98 -4.05 20.95
CA VAL A 249 -2.02 -4.57 21.95
C VAL A 249 -1.21 -3.44 22.59
N LEU A 250 -0.84 -2.43 21.82
CA LEU A 250 -0.19 -1.21 22.30
C LEU A 250 -1.15 -0.37 23.17
N GLU A 251 -2.35 -0.10 22.68
CA GLU A 251 -3.35 0.74 23.35
C GLU A 251 -3.78 0.17 24.70
N SER A 252 -3.88 -1.15 24.79
CA SER A 252 -4.16 -1.86 26.07
C SER A 252 -3.01 -1.79 27.07
N GLY A 253 -1.80 -1.45 26.62
CA GLY A 253 -0.59 -1.48 27.43
C GLY A 253 0.00 -2.88 27.62
N ALA A 254 -0.43 -3.88 26.83
CA ALA A 254 0.13 -5.23 26.86
C ALA A 254 1.58 -5.27 26.34
N VAL A 255 1.98 -4.28 25.53
CA VAL A 255 3.36 -4.00 25.17
C VAL A 255 3.65 -2.51 25.31
N ASP A 256 4.92 -2.16 25.48
CA ASP A 256 5.35 -0.76 25.59
C ASP A 256 5.49 -0.09 24.22
N TYR A 257 5.94 -0.83 23.21
CA TYR A 257 6.26 -0.30 21.89
C TYR A 257 5.84 -1.27 20.79
N VAL A 258 5.57 -0.77 19.58
CA VAL A 258 5.35 -1.60 18.40
C VAL A 258 6.07 -1.01 17.18
N LEU A 259 6.62 -1.88 16.33
CA LEU A 259 7.18 -1.52 15.04
C LEU A 259 6.07 -1.63 13.99
N VAL A 260 5.67 -0.49 13.45
CA VAL A 260 4.53 -0.36 12.53
C VAL A 260 4.86 0.59 11.40
N TYR A 261 3.99 0.70 10.42
CA TYR A 261 4.09 1.77 9.44
C TYR A 261 3.53 3.08 10.01
N LYS A 262 4.03 4.20 9.50
CA LYS A 262 3.60 5.53 9.95
C LYS A 262 2.10 5.74 9.80
N SER A 263 1.49 5.23 8.73
CA SER A 263 0.04 5.31 8.52
C SER A 263 -0.75 4.66 9.66
N ASP A 264 -0.30 3.48 10.15
CA ASP A 264 -0.98 2.79 11.25
C ASP A 264 -0.93 3.63 12.54
N ALA A 265 0.25 4.17 12.87
CA ALA A 265 0.41 5.02 14.05
C ALA A 265 -0.39 6.33 13.94
N GLN A 266 -0.40 6.98 12.77
CA GLN A 266 -1.10 8.24 12.54
C GLN A 266 -2.61 8.10 12.62
N GLN A 267 -3.17 6.99 12.15
CA GLN A 267 -4.59 6.69 12.25
C GLN A 267 -5.07 6.57 13.71
N GLN A 268 -4.20 6.21 14.64
CA GLN A 268 -4.51 6.01 16.06
C GLN A 268 -4.06 7.17 16.97
N GLN A 269 -3.64 8.31 16.39
CA GLN A 269 -3.22 9.47 17.20
C GLN A 269 -4.34 10.01 18.11
N SER A 270 -5.58 9.98 17.65
CA SER A 270 -6.76 10.38 18.46
C SER A 270 -6.99 9.47 19.68
N SER A 271 -6.51 8.21 19.64
CA SER A 271 -6.54 7.26 20.74
C SER A 271 -5.32 7.38 21.67
N GLY A 272 -4.48 8.41 21.51
CA GLY A 272 -3.31 8.66 22.35
C GLY A 272 -2.03 7.94 21.89
N VAL A 273 -2.03 7.34 20.70
CA VAL A 273 -0.82 6.77 20.10
C VAL A 273 0.10 7.88 19.62
N LYS A 274 1.37 7.75 19.97
CA LYS A 274 2.49 8.59 19.54
C LYS A 274 3.48 7.73 18.76
N TYR A 275 4.39 8.35 18.02
CA TYR A 275 5.44 7.60 17.33
C TYR A 275 6.73 8.39 17.22
N ILE A 276 7.83 7.67 17.10
CA ILE A 276 9.15 8.19 16.76
C ILE A 276 9.39 7.93 15.28
N THR A 277 9.72 8.98 14.53
CA THR A 277 10.24 8.84 13.18
C THR A 277 11.70 8.42 13.25
N LEU A 278 12.03 7.33 12.59
CA LEU A 278 13.40 6.83 12.50
C LEU A 278 14.22 7.65 11.48
N PRO A 279 15.56 7.65 11.57
CA PRO A 279 16.43 8.19 10.53
C PRO A 279 16.07 7.64 9.14
N ALA A 280 16.33 8.43 8.11
CA ALA A 280 15.94 8.08 6.73
C ALA A 280 16.49 6.74 6.28
N GLU A 281 17.71 6.39 6.74
CA GLU A 281 18.37 5.12 6.49
C GLU A 281 17.63 3.92 7.10
N LEU A 282 16.96 4.11 8.22
CA LEU A 282 16.25 3.04 8.95
C LEU A 282 14.76 3.01 8.64
N SER A 283 14.19 4.12 8.19
CA SER A 283 12.74 4.25 7.99
C SER A 283 12.19 3.52 6.77
N LEU A 284 13.06 3.07 5.87
CA LEU A 284 12.74 2.33 4.63
C LEU A 284 11.81 3.10 3.66
N ASN A 285 11.87 4.44 3.69
CA ASN A 285 11.02 5.28 2.82
C ASN A 285 11.77 5.86 1.62
N ASN A 286 13.09 5.70 1.54
CA ASN A 286 13.94 6.40 0.59
C ASN A 286 14.74 5.42 -0.29
N THR A 287 14.53 5.51 -1.60
CA THR A 287 15.22 4.69 -2.60
C THR A 287 16.72 4.96 -2.69
N THR A 288 17.21 6.12 -2.22
CA THR A 288 18.66 6.42 -2.17
C THR A 288 19.44 5.39 -1.35
N TYR A 289 18.81 4.78 -0.34
CA TYR A 289 19.44 3.77 0.51
C TYR A 289 19.23 2.33 0.04
N GLU A 290 18.60 2.12 -1.10
CA GLU A 290 18.35 0.79 -1.65
C GLU A 290 19.64 -0.07 -1.80
N PRO A 291 20.81 0.47 -2.21
CA PRO A 291 22.06 -0.29 -2.21
C PRO A 291 22.50 -0.78 -0.81
N THR A 292 22.10 -0.07 0.25
CA THR A 292 22.34 -0.49 1.64
C THR A 292 21.30 -1.51 2.09
N TYR A 293 20.03 -1.28 1.75
CA TYR A 293 18.93 -2.19 2.08
C TYR A 293 19.14 -3.57 1.45
N SER A 294 19.54 -3.63 0.18
CA SER A 294 19.73 -4.89 -0.57
C SER A 294 20.80 -5.83 0.01
N LYS A 295 21.62 -5.34 0.94
CA LYS A 295 22.57 -6.18 1.70
C LYS A 295 21.90 -7.01 2.79
N ILE A 296 20.64 -6.75 3.12
CA ILE A 296 19.90 -7.50 4.14
C ILE A 296 18.78 -8.27 3.46
N SER A 297 18.71 -9.55 3.75
CA SER A 297 17.62 -10.41 3.31
C SER A 297 17.10 -11.27 4.46
N ILE A 298 15.89 -11.81 4.29
CA ILE A 298 15.29 -12.74 5.23
C ILE A 298 14.84 -14.02 4.52
N ASN A 299 15.16 -15.16 5.10
CA ASN A 299 14.60 -16.44 4.76
C ASN A 299 13.35 -16.66 5.63
N GLN A 300 12.18 -16.42 5.06
CA GLN A 300 10.90 -16.78 5.67
C GLN A 300 10.75 -18.30 5.69
N PHE A 301 10.07 -18.85 6.70
CA PHE A 301 9.89 -20.29 6.90
C PHE A 301 11.23 -21.06 6.84
N SER A 302 12.29 -20.47 7.38
CA SER A 302 13.64 -21.06 7.33
C SER A 302 13.68 -22.45 7.95
N GLY A 303 14.48 -23.33 7.35
CA GLY A 303 14.58 -24.73 7.76
C GLY A 303 13.47 -25.63 7.23
N THR A 304 12.58 -25.15 6.36
CA THR A 304 11.53 -25.93 5.72
C THR A 304 11.70 -25.94 4.20
N ASN A 305 10.94 -26.81 3.52
CA ASN A 305 10.86 -26.82 2.05
C ASN A 305 10.06 -25.63 1.49
N GLN A 306 9.46 -24.82 2.34
CA GLN A 306 8.72 -23.61 1.97
C GLN A 306 9.57 -22.33 2.15
N THR A 307 10.85 -22.46 2.41
CA THR A 307 11.75 -21.31 2.61
C THR A 307 11.69 -20.35 1.40
N LYS A 308 11.41 -19.07 1.68
CA LYS A 308 11.37 -17.99 0.69
C LYS A 308 12.33 -16.88 1.11
N ASN A 309 13.23 -16.49 0.21
CA ASN A 309 14.10 -15.35 0.45
C ASN A 309 13.44 -14.04 -0.01
N VAL A 310 13.48 -13.03 0.87
CA VAL A 310 13.01 -11.66 0.61
C VAL A 310 14.17 -10.72 0.89
N VAL A 311 14.51 -9.88 -0.08
CA VAL A 311 15.53 -8.83 0.05
C VAL A 311 14.86 -7.56 0.57
N LEU A 312 15.54 -6.83 1.45
CA LEU A 312 15.04 -5.56 1.95
C LEU A 312 14.99 -4.51 0.84
N THR A 313 13.84 -3.88 0.71
CA THR A 313 13.57 -2.79 -0.24
C THR A 313 12.82 -1.65 0.44
N PRO A 314 12.79 -0.45 -0.15
CA PRO A 314 11.89 0.60 0.30
C PRO A 314 10.43 0.14 0.38
N ILE A 315 9.65 0.76 1.26
CA ILE A 315 8.24 0.41 1.44
C ILE A 315 7.42 1.02 0.32
N VAL A 316 7.02 0.16 -0.63
CA VAL A 316 6.17 0.51 -1.77
C VAL A 316 5.02 -0.48 -1.85
N TYR A 317 3.80 0.05 -1.86
CA TYR A 317 2.58 -0.73 -2.02
C TYR A 317 2.35 -1.10 -3.48
N GLY A 318 1.83 -2.31 -3.69
CA GLY A 318 1.39 -2.79 -4.99
C GLY A 318 -0.10 -3.12 -4.99
N ILE A 319 -0.75 -2.92 -6.12
CA ILE A 319 -2.16 -3.25 -6.31
C ILE A 319 -2.41 -3.82 -7.70
N THR A 320 -3.31 -4.80 -7.77
CA THR A 320 -3.66 -5.48 -9.02
C THR A 320 -5.09 -5.98 -9.03
N ILE A 321 -5.61 -6.26 -10.23
CA ILE A 321 -6.87 -7.00 -10.45
C ILE A 321 -6.51 -8.44 -10.82
N MET A 322 -7.21 -9.40 -10.21
CA MET A 322 -6.98 -10.82 -10.47
C MET A 322 -7.49 -11.23 -11.86
N ASN A 323 -6.80 -12.17 -12.51
CA ASN A 323 -7.20 -12.67 -13.84
C ASN A 323 -8.58 -13.35 -13.81
N ASN A 324 -8.92 -13.98 -12.69
CA ASN A 324 -10.20 -14.64 -12.43
C ASN A 324 -11.17 -13.79 -11.59
N ALA A 325 -10.96 -12.47 -11.53
CA ALA A 325 -11.85 -11.57 -10.79
C ALA A 325 -13.31 -11.76 -11.22
N PRO A 326 -14.22 -11.99 -10.26
CA PRO A 326 -15.66 -12.15 -10.55
C PRO A 326 -16.26 -10.95 -11.26
N ASP A 327 -15.86 -9.73 -10.88
CA ASP A 327 -16.35 -8.50 -11.49
C ASP A 327 -15.18 -7.56 -11.88
N LYS A 328 -14.54 -7.90 -13.01
CA LYS A 328 -13.43 -7.09 -13.54
C LYS A 328 -13.81 -5.63 -13.84
N THR A 329 -15.07 -5.40 -14.21
CA THR A 329 -15.55 -4.06 -14.53
C THR A 329 -15.57 -3.20 -13.27
N LEU A 330 -16.26 -3.65 -12.23
CA LEU A 330 -16.31 -2.93 -10.96
C LEU A 330 -14.94 -2.81 -10.30
N ALA A 331 -14.10 -3.87 -10.38
CA ALA A 331 -12.72 -3.81 -9.89
C ALA A 331 -11.89 -2.75 -10.63
N THR A 332 -12.07 -2.62 -11.95
CA THR A 332 -11.37 -1.60 -12.74
C THR A 332 -11.85 -0.19 -12.37
N GLU A 333 -13.15 0.02 -12.21
CA GLU A 333 -13.73 1.30 -11.79
C GLU A 333 -13.30 1.67 -10.35
N PHE A 334 -13.18 0.69 -9.45
CA PHE A 334 -12.62 0.91 -8.11
C PHE A 334 -11.16 1.39 -8.19
N LEU A 335 -10.33 0.77 -9.02
CA LEU A 335 -8.95 1.22 -9.22
C LEU A 335 -8.89 2.59 -9.91
N GLN A 336 -9.80 2.90 -10.83
CA GLN A 336 -9.90 4.25 -11.42
C GLN A 336 -10.15 5.30 -10.35
N LEU A 337 -11.10 5.07 -9.44
CA LEU A 337 -11.34 5.96 -8.31
C LEU A 337 -10.10 6.09 -7.43
N LEU A 338 -9.48 4.98 -7.03
CA LEU A 338 -8.31 4.98 -6.15
C LEU A 338 -7.13 5.77 -6.74
N LEU A 339 -6.89 5.65 -8.07
CA LEU A 339 -5.76 6.28 -8.77
C LEU A 339 -6.09 7.69 -9.29
N SER A 340 -7.36 8.11 -9.26
CA SER A 340 -7.80 9.44 -9.66
C SER A 340 -7.27 10.54 -8.73
N PRO A 341 -7.37 11.82 -9.10
CA PRO A 341 -7.05 12.93 -8.19
C PRO A 341 -7.80 12.87 -6.86
N GLN A 342 -9.06 12.40 -6.86
CA GLN A 342 -9.87 12.20 -5.66
C GLN A 342 -9.29 11.07 -4.79
N GLY A 343 -8.96 9.92 -5.36
CA GLY A 343 -8.34 8.80 -4.66
C GLY A 343 -6.95 9.13 -4.12
N VAL A 344 -6.17 9.92 -4.86
CA VAL A 344 -4.89 10.48 -4.39
C VAL A 344 -5.10 11.34 -3.14
N GLN A 345 -6.15 12.16 -3.10
CA GLN A 345 -6.45 12.95 -1.91
C GLN A 345 -6.93 12.08 -0.74
N ILE A 346 -7.76 11.06 -1.02
CA ILE A 346 -8.16 10.04 -0.01
C ILE A 346 -6.91 9.37 0.57
N SER A 347 -5.96 8.98 -0.27
CA SER A 347 -4.71 8.35 0.16
C SER A 347 -3.92 9.25 1.12
N LYS A 348 -3.73 10.53 0.78
CA LYS A 348 -3.06 11.52 1.63
C LYS A 348 -3.78 11.72 2.97
N ASN A 349 -5.10 11.82 2.95
CA ASN A 349 -5.91 11.98 4.16
C ASN A 349 -5.83 10.75 5.10
N ASN A 350 -5.46 9.60 4.54
CA ASN A 350 -5.25 8.35 5.28
C ASN A 350 -3.76 8.01 5.44
N PHE A 351 -2.89 9.04 5.36
CA PHE A 351 -1.47 8.97 5.68
C PHE A 351 -0.64 8.03 4.79
N ILE A 352 -1.14 7.66 3.62
CA ILE A 352 -0.36 7.01 2.57
C ILE A 352 0.25 8.08 1.68
N VAL A 353 1.55 7.99 1.40
CA VAL A 353 2.21 8.85 0.43
C VAL A 353 1.94 8.28 -0.97
N PRO A 354 1.04 8.91 -1.77
CA PRO A 354 0.67 8.33 -3.05
C PRO A 354 1.82 8.39 -4.06
N ILE A 355 1.88 7.40 -4.94
CA ILE A 355 2.64 7.43 -6.18
C ILE A 355 1.64 7.76 -7.29
N SER A 356 1.72 8.96 -7.84
CA SER A 356 0.79 9.45 -8.85
C SER A 356 1.54 10.24 -9.93
N PRO A 357 1.49 9.80 -11.19
CA PRO A 357 0.87 8.57 -11.68
C PRO A 357 1.44 7.31 -11.02
N ALA A 358 0.62 6.24 -10.91
CA ALA A 358 1.10 4.95 -10.44
C ALA A 358 2.13 4.36 -11.40
N ILE A 359 3.07 3.57 -10.88
CA ILE A 359 4.14 2.99 -11.70
C ILE A 359 3.83 1.50 -11.95
N ALA A 360 3.66 1.12 -13.21
CA ALA A 360 3.56 -0.28 -13.58
C ALA A 360 4.93 -0.97 -13.42
N THR A 361 4.96 -2.13 -12.75
CA THR A 361 6.20 -2.90 -12.64
C THR A 361 6.62 -3.46 -14.01
N PRO A 362 7.92 -3.78 -14.21
CA PRO A 362 8.42 -4.27 -15.51
C PRO A 362 7.70 -5.51 -16.05
N ASN A 363 7.19 -6.35 -15.13
CA ASN A 363 6.47 -7.58 -15.49
C ASN A 363 4.99 -7.34 -15.85
N SER A 364 4.52 -6.10 -15.76
CA SER A 364 3.13 -5.74 -16.07
C SER A 364 2.87 -5.76 -17.56
N THR A 365 1.78 -6.44 -17.94
CA THR A 365 1.23 -6.48 -19.30
C THR A 365 -0.20 -5.94 -19.30
N ASN A 366 -1.06 -6.23 -20.14
CA ASN A 366 -2.54 -6.07 -20.19
C ASN A 366 -3.20 -5.16 -19.12
N ILE A 367 -2.62 -3.97 -18.87
CA ILE A 367 -3.24 -2.96 -18.00
C ILE A 367 -4.52 -2.48 -18.68
N PRO A 368 -5.70 -2.48 -18.00
CA PRO A 368 -6.95 -1.98 -18.55
C PRO A 368 -6.78 -0.57 -19.16
N SER A 369 -7.34 -0.35 -20.35
CA SER A 369 -7.17 0.89 -21.08
C SER A 369 -7.61 2.13 -20.27
N SER A 370 -8.67 1.99 -19.50
CA SER A 370 -9.20 3.05 -18.64
C SER A 370 -8.29 3.44 -17.47
N LEU A 371 -7.33 2.56 -17.07
CA LEU A 371 -6.33 2.86 -16.05
C LEU A 371 -5.08 3.52 -16.62
N GLN A 372 -4.82 3.40 -17.91
CA GLN A 372 -3.56 3.86 -18.53
C GLN A 372 -3.29 5.36 -18.33
N GLN A 373 -4.32 6.19 -18.24
CA GLN A 373 -4.19 7.62 -17.95
C GLN A 373 -3.62 7.94 -16.56
N TYR A 374 -3.68 6.99 -15.63
CA TYR A 374 -3.19 7.11 -14.25
C TYR A 374 -1.88 6.35 -14.03
N VAL A 375 -1.29 5.77 -15.07
CA VAL A 375 -0.16 4.85 -14.97
C VAL A 375 0.97 5.27 -15.88
N VAL A 376 2.20 5.17 -15.39
CA VAL A 376 3.43 5.24 -16.19
C VAL A 376 4.14 3.89 -16.15
N LYS A 377 4.86 3.56 -17.21
CA LYS A 377 5.73 2.37 -17.22
C LYS A 377 7.04 2.69 -16.50
N SER A 378 7.54 1.73 -15.72
CA SER A 378 8.87 1.82 -15.09
C SER A 378 9.98 1.76 -16.13
#